data_c9e7d4d932b3a3013af74616915ed95f
#
_entry.id   c9e7d4d932b3a3013af74616915ed95f
#
_cell.length_a   1.000
_cell.length_b   1.000
_cell.length_c   1.000
_cell.angle_alpha   90.00
_cell.angle_beta   90.00
_cell.angle_gamma   90.00
#
_symmetry.space_group_name_H-M   'P 1'
#
loop_
_entity.id
_entity.type
_entity.pdbx_description
1 polymer ?
#
loop_
_entity_poly.entity_id
_entity_poly.type
_entity_poly.pdbx_seq_one_letter_code
_entity_poly.pdbx_strand_id
1 'polypeptide(L)'
;MIENGEVEVPYPHYLCPVDGKELPLAEARMSVTCAEHQPRGAVLGFTVREAKAGDRHAIEEICDRAWGETEIDVFGRTFDVLAGDNLVAVEGDELLGLISCAVHGGELAVVMYSVYPHAQGRGVGSALLEAAAGLAASRSLTAIKAAVSNDDLPLLYFYQRHAFSIGEIATGLLADKLGYAGVGFAGIPIRDEIRLRRPVCP
;
A
#
# COMPACT_ATOMS: atom_id res chain seq x y z
N MET A 1 43.63 6.63 -4.56
CA MET A 1 43.83 7.96 -5.13
C MET A 1 42.45 8.54 -5.33
N ILE A 2 42.13 9.59 -4.60
CA ILE A 2 40.84 10.31 -4.72
C ILE A 2 41.08 11.37 -5.77
N GLU A 3 40.69 11.12 -6.99
CA GLU A 3 40.58 12.16 -8.02
C GLU A 3 39.12 12.61 -8.04
N ASN A 4 38.95 13.90 -7.77
CA ASN A 4 37.73 14.70 -7.96
C ASN A 4 36.55 14.57 -6.98
N GLY A 5 36.70 14.04 -5.78
CA GLY A 5 35.69 14.27 -4.72
C GLY A 5 34.29 13.69 -4.94
N GLU A 6 34.03 12.97 -6.00
CA GLU A 6 32.79 12.24 -6.23
C GLU A 6 32.93 10.84 -5.64
N VAL A 7 32.25 10.62 -4.53
CA VAL A 7 32.03 9.27 -4.02
C VAL A 7 31.01 8.63 -4.95
N GLU A 8 31.46 7.75 -5.81
CA GLU A 8 30.59 6.89 -6.59
C GLU A 8 29.88 5.95 -5.60
N VAL A 9 28.70 6.35 -5.17
CA VAL A 9 27.81 5.48 -4.39
C VAL A 9 27.28 4.46 -5.39
N PRO A 10 27.59 3.16 -5.25
CA PRO A 10 27.05 2.16 -6.15
C PRO A 10 25.52 2.23 -6.04
N TYR A 11 24.86 2.67 -7.12
CA TYR A 11 23.41 2.64 -7.20
C TYR A 11 22.95 1.21 -7.04
N PRO A 12 21.90 0.95 -6.25
CA PRO A 12 21.36 -0.39 -6.12
C PRO A 12 20.95 -0.86 -7.53
N HIS A 13 21.43 -2.02 -7.93
CA HIS A 13 21.01 -2.66 -9.16
C HIS A 13 19.58 -3.16 -8.97
N TYR A 14 18.66 -2.61 -9.73
CA TYR A 14 17.27 -3.07 -9.75
C TYR A 14 17.17 -4.20 -10.77
N LEU A 15 16.79 -5.37 -10.32
CA LEU A 15 16.59 -6.54 -11.17
C LEU A 15 15.10 -6.84 -11.34
N CYS A 16 14.71 -7.19 -12.56
CA CYS A 16 13.37 -7.69 -12.84
C CYS A 16 13.16 -9.01 -12.06
N PRO A 17 12.11 -9.14 -11.23
CA PRO A 17 11.88 -10.34 -10.43
C PRO A 17 11.50 -11.57 -11.25
N VAL A 18 11.16 -11.39 -12.54
CA VAL A 18 10.74 -12.49 -13.43
C VAL A 18 11.93 -13.15 -14.12
N ASP A 19 12.87 -12.38 -14.67
CA ASP A 19 13.98 -12.90 -15.48
C ASP A 19 15.37 -12.45 -15.00
N GLY A 20 15.43 -11.66 -13.91
CA GLY A 20 16.69 -11.19 -13.33
C GLY A 20 17.45 -10.16 -14.17
N LYS A 21 16.86 -9.64 -15.25
CA LYS A 21 17.49 -8.57 -16.04
C LYS A 21 17.61 -7.29 -15.25
N GLU A 22 18.72 -6.58 -15.42
CA GLU A 22 18.94 -5.26 -14.83
C GLU A 22 17.93 -4.24 -15.41
N LEU A 23 17.30 -3.49 -14.52
CA LEU A 23 16.36 -2.44 -14.89
C LEU A 23 17.11 -1.10 -14.98
N PRO A 24 17.03 -0.39 -16.12
CA PRO A 24 17.46 1.00 -16.18
C PRO A 24 16.78 1.82 -15.09
N LEU A 25 17.49 2.77 -14.47
CA LEU A 25 16.98 3.57 -13.36
C LEU A 25 15.63 4.24 -13.67
N ALA A 26 15.43 4.66 -14.92
CA ALA A 26 14.17 5.25 -15.38
C ALA A 26 13.01 4.22 -15.35
N GLU A 27 13.26 2.98 -15.76
CA GLU A 27 12.27 1.90 -15.72
C GLU A 27 12.01 1.43 -14.29
N ALA A 28 13.04 1.30 -13.47
CA ALA A 28 12.90 0.94 -12.06
C ALA A 28 12.08 1.94 -11.26
N ARG A 29 12.07 3.22 -11.66
CA ARG A 29 11.20 4.25 -11.07
C ARG A 29 9.74 4.15 -11.53
N MET A 30 9.47 3.51 -12.65
CA MET A 30 8.14 3.39 -13.24
C MET A 30 7.52 2.01 -13.07
N SER A 31 8.34 0.97 -12.98
CA SER A 31 7.89 -0.42 -12.81
C SER A 31 8.94 -1.26 -12.08
N VAL A 32 8.48 -2.27 -11.32
CA VAL A 32 9.36 -3.28 -10.70
C VAL A 32 9.72 -4.41 -11.68
N THR A 33 9.12 -4.40 -12.88
CA THR A 33 9.37 -5.36 -13.94
C THR A 33 9.94 -4.67 -15.15
N CYS A 34 10.77 -5.36 -15.94
CA CYS A 34 11.26 -4.82 -17.21
C CYS A 34 10.11 -4.60 -18.21
N ALA A 35 10.35 -3.81 -19.26
CA ALA A 35 9.33 -3.46 -20.27
C ALA A 35 8.64 -4.67 -20.91
N GLU A 36 9.34 -5.82 -21.01
CA GLU A 36 8.79 -7.06 -21.54
C GLU A 36 7.77 -7.72 -20.62
N HIS A 37 7.90 -7.51 -19.29
CA HIS A 37 7.05 -8.08 -18.25
C HIS A 37 6.08 -7.07 -17.63
N GLN A 38 6.06 -5.84 -18.13
CA GLN A 38 5.01 -4.89 -17.76
C GLN A 38 3.67 -5.38 -18.31
N PRO A 39 2.59 -5.36 -17.53
CA PRO A 39 1.27 -5.72 -18.03
C PRO A 39 0.84 -4.73 -19.10
N ARG A 40 1.06 -5.10 -20.37
CA ARG A 40 0.59 -4.35 -21.53
C ARG A 40 -0.89 -4.66 -21.71
N GLY A 41 -1.76 -3.81 -21.17
CA GLY A 41 -3.20 -3.88 -21.47
C GLY A 41 -3.81 -5.28 -21.22
N ALA A 42 -3.26 -6.04 -20.29
CA ALA A 42 -3.83 -7.33 -19.91
C ALA A 42 -5.26 -7.06 -19.47
N VAL A 43 -6.21 -7.74 -20.06
CA VAL A 43 -7.52 -7.92 -19.48
C VAL A 43 -7.22 -8.45 -18.06
N LEU A 44 -7.37 -7.58 -17.08
CA LEU A 44 -7.17 -7.99 -15.69
C LEU A 44 -8.17 -9.11 -15.48
N GLY A 45 -7.70 -10.32 -15.16
CA GLY A 45 -8.57 -11.47 -14.93
C GLY A 45 -9.44 -11.29 -13.67
N PHE A 46 -9.42 -10.09 -13.07
CA PHE A 46 -10.16 -9.71 -11.87
C PHE A 46 -10.90 -8.38 -12.06
N THR A 47 -11.85 -8.10 -11.19
CA THR A 47 -12.58 -6.83 -11.12
C THR A 47 -12.43 -6.20 -9.74
N VAL A 48 -12.41 -4.85 -9.69
CA VAL A 48 -12.49 -4.10 -8.42
C VAL A 48 -13.89 -3.50 -8.30
N ARG A 49 -14.51 -3.68 -7.15
CA ARG A 49 -15.84 -3.17 -6.85
C ARG A 49 -16.02 -2.85 -5.38
N GLU A 50 -17.08 -2.14 -5.05
CA GLU A 50 -17.51 -2.01 -3.66
C GLU A 50 -17.89 -3.38 -3.09
N ALA A 51 -17.59 -3.57 -1.81
CA ALA A 51 -17.95 -4.78 -1.10
C ALA A 51 -19.49 -4.88 -0.94
N LYS A 52 -19.99 -6.10 -1.04
CA LYS A 52 -21.41 -6.43 -0.81
C LYS A 52 -21.55 -7.13 0.53
N ALA A 53 -22.77 -7.24 1.01
CA ALA A 53 -23.06 -7.97 2.24
C ALA A 53 -22.51 -9.42 2.25
N GLY A 54 -22.48 -10.07 1.09
CA GLY A 54 -21.91 -11.42 0.95
C GLY A 54 -20.39 -11.49 1.11
N ASP A 55 -19.67 -10.38 0.97
CA ASP A 55 -18.21 -10.35 1.09
C ASP A 55 -17.77 -10.24 2.56
N ARG A 56 -18.67 -9.95 3.50
CA ARG A 56 -18.37 -9.68 4.89
C ARG A 56 -17.46 -10.73 5.53
N HIS A 57 -17.80 -12.00 5.35
CA HIS A 57 -17.02 -13.09 5.92
C HIS A 57 -15.58 -13.15 5.34
N ALA A 58 -15.44 -12.95 4.03
CA ALA A 58 -14.12 -12.90 3.40
C ALA A 58 -13.30 -11.67 3.86
N ILE A 59 -13.97 -10.54 4.14
CA ILE A 59 -13.31 -9.35 4.73
C ILE A 59 -12.87 -9.65 6.17
N GLU A 60 -13.70 -10.28 6.99
CA GLU A 60 -13.32 -10.70 8.34
C GLU A 60 -12.11 -11.65 8.30
N GLU A 61 -12.11 -12.63 7.39
CA GLU A 61 -10.98 -13.56 7.22
C GLU A 61 -9.68 -12.89 6.82
N ILE A 62 -9.72 -11.91 5.91
CA ILE A 62 -8.50 -11.17 5.49
C ILE A 62 -8.00 -10.26 6.60
N CYS A 63 -8.89 -9.67 7.42
CA CYS A 63 -8.54 -8.90 8.60
C CYS A 63 -7.88 -9.78 9.66
N ASP A 64 -8.49 -10.90 10.00
CA ASP A 64 -7.97 -11.86 10.99
C ASP A 64 -6.57 -12.36 10.60
N ARG A 65 -6.37 -12.71 9.33
CA ARG A 65 -5.08 -13.16 8.81
C ARG A 65 -4.01 -12.08 8.86
N ALA A 66 -4.36 -10.83 8.54
CA ALA A 66 -3.38 -9.73 8.41
C ALA A 66 -3.07 -9.06 9.76
N TRP A 67 -4.09 -8.94 10.63
CA TRP A 67 -4.02 -8.11 11.83
C TRP A 67 -4.56 -8.79 13.09
N GLY A 68 -5.29 -9.90 12.96
CA GLY A 68 -5.93 -10.60 14.06
C GLY A 68 -7.23 -9.94 14.57
N GLU A 69 -7.63 -8.81 13.95
CA GLU A 69 -8.80 -8.03 14.37
C GLU A 69 -9.36 -7.20 13.22
N THR A 70 -10.59 -6.69 13.39
CA THR A 70 -11.25 -5.80 12.42
C THR A 70 -11.19 -4.33 12.82
N GLU A 71 -10.77 -4.02 14.04
CA GLU A 71 -10.54 -2.67 14.53
C GLU A 71 -9.07 -2.28 14.34
N ILE A 72 -8.82 -1.33 13.48
CA ILE A 72 -7.47 -0.90 13.10
C ILE A 72 -7.18 0.49 13.64
N ASP A 73 -6.09 0.59 14.38
CA ASP A 73 -5.59 1.86 14.91
C ASP A 73 -4.60 2.49 13.93
N VAL A 74 -5.00 3.59 13.31
CA VAL A 74 -4.17 4.36 12.38
C VAL A 74 -4.50 5.86 12.49
N PHE A 75 -3.54 6.72 12.25
CA PHE A 75 -3.70 8.19 12.40
C PHE A 75 -4.13 8.63 13.80
N GLY A 76 -3.75 7.87 14.84
CA GLY A 76 -4.14 8.15 16.23
C GLY A 76 -5.60 7.88 16.54
N ARG A 77 -6.29 7.07 15.76
CA ARG A 77 -7.70 6.72 15.91
C ARG A 77 -7.96 5.26 15.54
N THR A 78 -8.92 4.64 16.23
CA THR A 78 -9.43 3.32 15.90
C THR A 78 -10.54 3.42 14.84
N PHE A 79 -10.47 2.55 13.83
CA PHE A 79 -11.45 2.40 12.76
C PHE A 79 -11.92 0.95 12.69
N ASP A 80 -13.22 0.75 12.58
CA ASP A 80 -13.80 -0.57 12.26
C ASP A 80 -13.81 -0.75 10.74
N VAL A 81 -13.02 -1.71 10.25
CA VAL A 81 -12.94 -2.06 8.82
C VAL A 81 -14.32 -2.44 8.28
N LEU A 82 -15.14 -3.15 9.08
CA LEU A 82 -16.46 -3.62 8.64
C LEU A 82 -17.49 -2.51 8.49
N ALA A 83 -17.25 -1.36 9.13
CA ALA A 83 -18.06 -0.15 9.00
C ALA A 83 -17.49 0.83 7.96
N GLY A 84 -16.31 0.55 7.41
CA GLY A 84 -15.63 1.41 6.43
C GLY A 84 -16.14 1.24 5.01
N ASP A 85 -15.61 2.09 4.12
CA ASP A 85 -15.80 1.98 2.68
C ASP A 85 -14.85 0.90 2.14
N ASN A 86 -15.36 -0.28 1.89
CA ASN A 86 -14.59 -1.43 1.47
C ASN A 86 -14.65 -1.62 -0.04
N LEU A 87 -13.49 -1.61 -0.70
CA LEU A 87 -13.33 -1.98 -2.10
C LEU A 87 -12.59 -3.31 -2.16
N VAL A 88 -13.13 -4.25 -2.92
CA VAL A 88 -12.59 -5.60 -3.07
C VAL A 88 -12.18 -5.88 -4.51
N ALA A 89 -11.06 -6.56 -4.67
CA ALA A 89 -10.66 -7.15 -5.94
C ALA A 89 -11.08 -8.62 -5.94
N VAL A 90 -11.81 -9.04 -6.97
CA VAL A 90 -12.36 -10.41 -7.07
C VAL A 90 -12.09 -11.01 -8.44
N GLU A 91 -11.79 -12.31 -8.47
CA GLU A 91 -11.69 -13.13 -9.68
C GLU A 91 -12.69 -14.30 -9.55
N GLY A 92 -13.77 -14.24 -10.32
CA GLY A 92 -14.92 -15.10 -10.06
C GLY A 92 -15.50 -14.84 -8.67
N ASP A 93 -15.53 -15.88 -7.83
CA ASP A 93 -16.01 -15.80 -6.43
C ASP A 93 -14.86 -15.61 -5.42
N GLU A 94 -13.61 -15.60 -5.89
CA GLU A 94 -12.44 -15.48 -5.03
C GLU A 94 -12.10 -14.02 -4.75
N LEU A 95 -11.94 -13.66 -3.46
CA LEU A 95 -11.41 -12.37 -3.05
C LEU A 95 -9.88 -12.39 -3.15
N LEU A 96 -9.31 -11.47 -3.92
CA LEU A 96 -7.88 -11.34 -4.14
C LEU A 96 -7.21 -10.28 -3.25
N GLY A 97 -7.99 -9.32 -2.79
CA GLY A 97 -7.49 -8.24 -1.94
C GLY A 97 -8.59 -7.26 -1.55
N LEU A 98 -8.25 -6.45 -0.57
CA LEU A 98 -9.12 -5.46 0.07
C LEU A 98 -8.38 -4.15 0.26
N ILE A 99 -9.05 -3.04 0.02
CA ILE A 99 -8.72 -1.74 0.57
C ILE A 99 -9.93 -1.20 1.33
N SER A 100 -9.76 -0.93 2.62
CA SER A 100 -10.77 -0.32 3.47
C SER A 100 -10.42 1.14 3.69
N CYS A 101 -11.39 2.00 3.53
CA CYS A 101 -11.22 3.44 3.64
C CYS A 101 -12.25 4.06 4.58
N ALA A 102 -11.90 5.21 5.14
CA ALA A 102 -12.82 6.04 5.92
C ALA A 102 -12.52 7.53 5.70
N VAL A 103 -13.53 8.38 5.78
CA VAL A 103 -13.30 9.82 5.75
C VAL A 103 -12.76 10.28 7.10
N HIS A 104 -11.58 10.89 7.08
CA HIS A 104 -10.94 11.42 8.28
C HIS A 104 -10.21 12.73 7.99
N GLY A 105 -10.59 13.80 8.69
CA GLY A 105 -9.97 15.13 8.51
C GLY A 105 -10.22 15.74 7.13
N GLY A 106 -11.34 15.40 6.46
CA GLY A 106 -11.68 15.90 5.13
C GLY A 106 -10.94 15.19 3.97
N GLU A 107 -10.24 14.09 4.25
CA GLU A 107 -9.52 13.27 3.30
C GLU A 107 -9.97 11.82 3.39
N LEU A 108 -9.72 11.01 2.37
CA LEU A 108 -9.95 9.57 2.41
C LEU A 108 -8.74 8.88 3.05
N ALA A 109 -8.91 8.32 4.23
CA ALA A 109 -7.89 7.56 4.92
C ALA A 109 -7.96 6.08 4.50
N VAL A 110 -6.84 5.52 4.08
CA VAL A 110 -6.68 4.07 3.95
C VAL A 110 -6.52 3.52 5.36
N VAL A 111 -7.51 2.74 5.80
CA VAL A 111 -7.55 2.10 7.11
C VAL A 111 -6.85 0.77 7.07
N MET A 112 -7.14 -0.02 6.05
CA MET A 112 -6.53 -1.32 5.82
C MET A 112 -6.29 -1.53 4.32
N TYR A 113 -5.19 -2.20 4.01
CA TYR A 113 -4.83 -2.56 2.64
C TYR A 113 -4.14 -3.92 2.66
N SER A 114 -4.71 -4.88 1.95
CA SER A 114 -4.15 -6.23 1.88
C SER A 114 -4.43 -6.87 0.52
N VAL A 115 -3.43 -7.59 0.00
CA VAL A 115 -3.54 -8.42 -1.21
C VAL A 115 -2.98 -9.78 -0.89
N TYR A 116 -3.75 -10.83 -1.18
CA TYR A 116 -3.30 -12.19 -0.94
C TYR A 116 -1.99 -12.51 -1.66
N PRO A 117 -1.06 -13.28 -1.07
CA PRO A 117 0.25 -13.53 -1.64
C PRO A 117 0.23 -14.04 -3.09
N HIS A 118 -0.70 -14.94 -3.42
CA HIS A 118 -0.85 -15.50 -4.77
C HIS A 118 -1.37 -14.50 -5.81
N ALA A 119 -1.94 -13.39 -5.36
CA ALA A 119 -2.47 -12.31 -6.20
C ALA A 119 -1.53 -11.10 -6.30
N GLN A 120 -0.43 -11.09 -5.54
CA GLN A 120 0.58 -10.05 -5.61
C GLN A 120 1.31 -10.09 -6.96
N GLY A 121 1.84 -8.94 -7.41
CA GLY A 121 2.49 -8.80 -8.71
C GLY A 121 1.54 -8.80 -9.92
N ARG A 122 0.24 -9.08 -9.73
CA ARG A 122 -0.78 -9.10 -10.80
C ARG A 122 -1.46 -7.75 -11.04
N GLY A 123 -1.05 -6.69 -10.35
CA GLY A 123 -1.65 -5.36 -10.45
C GLY A 123 -2.88 -5.13 -9.55
N VAL A 124 -3.28 -6.13 -8.76
CA VAL A 124 -4.44 -6.06 -7.84
C VAL A 124 -4.36 -4.86 -6.91
N GLY A 125 -3.20 -4.70 -6.26
CA GLY A 125 -3.00 -3.59 -5.33
C GLY A 125 -3.11 -2.22 -5.99
N SER A 126 -2.50 -2.05 -7.16
CA SER A 126 -2.60 -0.80 -7.91
C SER A 126 -4.05 -0.49 -8.30
N ALA A 127 -4.81 -1.49 -8.74
CA ALA A 127 -6.22 -1.33 -9.11
C ALA A 127 -7.09 -0.95 -7.89
N LEU A 128 -6.88 -1.56 -6.73
CA LEU A 128 -7.57 -1.19 -5.49
C LEU A 128 -7.27 0.25 -5.09
N LEU A 129 -6.01 0.67 -5.18
CA LEU A 129 -5.61 2.03 -4.82
C LEU A 129 -6.19 3.08 -5.78
N GLU A 130 -6.24 2.80 -7.08
CA GLU A 130 -6.87 3.68 -8.07
C GLU A 130 -8.40 3.74 -7.88
N ALA A 131 -9.04 2.63 -7.52
CA ALA A 131 -10.45 2.63 -7.17
C ALA A 131 -10.75 3.49 -5.92
N ALA A 132 -9.88 3.44 -4.90
CA ALA A 132 -9.97 4.32 -3.74
C ALA A 132 -9.75 5.80 -4.13
N ALA A 133 -8.86 6.09 -5.10
CA ALA A 133 -8.71 7.44 -5.63
C ALA A 133 -9.99 7.92 -6.34
N GLY A 134 -10.61 7.05 -7.14
CA GLY A 134 -11.91 7.32 -7.76
C GLY A 134 -13.02 7.57 -6.73
N LEU A 135 -13.04 6.82 -5.63
CA LEU A 135 -13.98 7.02 -4.53
C LEU A 135 -13.76 8.39 -3.86
N ALA A 136 -12.51 8.77 -3.60
CA ALA A 136 -12.19 10.08 -3.04
C ALA A 136 -12.65 11.23 -3.97
N ALA A 137 -12.37 11.10 -5.27
CA ALA A 137 -12.80 12.08 -6.28
C ALA A 137 -14.34 12.21 -6.36
N SER A 138 -15.06 11.09 -6.37
CA SER A 138 -16.53 11.08 -6.42
C SER A 138 -17.18 11.77 -5.21
N ARG A 139 -16.47 11.82 -4.08
CA ARG A 139 -16.88 12.51 -2.84
C ARG A 139 -16.32 13.91 -2.71
N SER A 140 -15.66 14.43 -3.75
CA SER A 140 -15.01 15.75 -3.73
C SER A 140 -13.99 15.90 -2.59
N LEU A 141 -13.36 14.81 -2.19
CA LEU A 141 -12.26 14.83 -1.23
C LEU A 141 -10.96 15.25 -1.93
N THR A 142 -10.12 15.99 -1.22
CA THR A 142 -8.93 16.62 -1.82
C THR A 142 -7.71 15.69 -1.88
N ALA A 143 -7.72 14.61 -1.11
CA ALA A 143 -6.60 13.68 -1.05
C ALA A 143 -7.00 12.32 -0.49
N ILE A 144 -6.12 11.34 -0.77
CA ILE A 144 -6.02 10.09 -0.04
C ILE A 144 -4.81 10.17 0.89
N LYS A 145 -4.94 9.64 2.09
CA LYS A 145 -3.83 9.46 3.03
C LYS A 145 -3.69 8.00 3.43
N ALA A 146 -2.47 7.58 3.67
CA ALA A 146 -2.11 6.26 4.13
C ALA A 146 -1.06 6.35 5.24
N ALA A 147 -0.96 5.34 6.07
CA ALA A 147 0.10 5.23 7.05
C ALA A 147 0.74 3.84 6.97
N VAL A 148 2.04 3.79 7.24
CA VAL A 148 2.82 2.56 7.29
C VAL A 148 3.75 2.61 8.50
N SER A 149 4.13 1.44 9.02
CA SER A 149 5.21 1.37 10.00
C SER A 149 6.56 1.65 9.34
N ASN A 150 7.51 2.17 10.10
CA ASN A 150 8.83 2.54 9.59
C ASN A 150 9.64 1.37 9.04
N ASP A 151 9.28 0.14 9.37
CA ASP A 151 9.90 -1.09 8.90
C ASP A 151 9.28 -1.67 7.64
N ASP A 152 8.03 -1.31 7.30
CA ASP A 152 7.34 -1.80 6.10
C ASP A 152 7.83 -1.10 4.82
N LEU A 153 9.08 -1.36 4.48
CA LEU A 153 9.73 -0.79 3.31
C LEU A 153 9.02 -1.16 2.00
N PRO A 154 8.51 -2.40 1.80
CA PRO A 154 7.75 -2.75 0.61
C PRO A 154 6.49 -1.89 0.41
N LEU A 155 5.72 -1.66 1.48
CA LEU A 155 4.49 -0.86 1.40
C LEU A 155 4.80 0.63 1.26
N LEU A 156 5.84 1.13 1.96
CA LEU A 156 6.34 2.49 1.79
C LEU A 156 6.77 2.76 0.35
N TYR A 157 7.53 1.84 -0.25
CA TYR A 157 7.92 1.89 -1.65
C TYR A 157 6.70 1.87 -2.58
N PHE A 158 5.73 0.99 -2.32
CA PHE A 158 4.49 0.88 -3.10
C PHE A 158 3.73 2.20 -3.13
N TYR A 159 3.46 2.82 -1.98
CA TYR A 159 2.74 4.09 -1.93
C TYR A 159 3.48 5.22 -2.66
N GLN A 160 4.78 5.35 -2.47
CA GLN A 160 5.57 6.39 -3.15
C GLN A 160 5.53 6.23 -4.68
N ARG A 161 5.54 4.99 -5.18
CA ARG A 161 5.36 4.72 -6.62
C ARG A 161 3.98 5.12 -7.15
N HIS A 162 2.97 5.16 -6.30
CA HIS A 162 1.62 5.61 -6.62
C HIS A 162 1.39 7.08 -6.27
N ALA A 163 2.45 7.88 -6.36
CA ALA A 163 2.44 9.33 -6.18
C ALA A 163 2.05 9.81 -4.76
N PHE A 164 2.18 8.96 -3.75
CA PHE A 164 2.11 9.41 -2.37
C PHE A 164 3.42 10.05 -1.95
N SER A 165 3.35 11.17 -1.26
CA SER A 165 4.48 11.83 -0.63
C SER A 165 4.42 11.63 0.89
N ILE A 166 5.58 11.45 1.52
CA ILE A 166 5.68 11.42 2.98
C ILE A 166 5.36 12.83 3.49
N GLY A 167 4.37 12.93 4.37
CA GLY A 167 3.92 14.21 4.93
C GLY A 167 4.30 14.38 6.39
N GLU A 168 4.26 13.29 7.17
CA GLU A 168 4.49 13.32 8.61
C GLU A 168 5.11 12.02 9.08
N ILE A 169 5.92 12.08 10.12
CA ILE A 169 6.42 10.90 10.84
C ILE A 169 6.02 11.08 12.32
N ALA A 170 5.13 10.20 12.79
CA ALA A 170 4.76 10.12 14.20
C ALA A 170 5.79 9.27 14.95
N THR A 171 6.85 9.92 15.38
CA THR A 171 8.01 9.28 16.00
C THR A 171 7.62 8.62 17.33
N GLY A 172 8.02 7.36 17.51
CA GLY A 172 7.78 6.58 18.72
C GLY A 172 6.36 6.05 18.88
N LEU A 173 5.39 6.48 18.07
CA LEU A 173 3.97 6.16 18.24
C LEU A 173 3.69 4.66 18.33
N LEU A 174 4.31 3.87 17.46
CA LEU A 174 4.10 2.42 17.44
C LEU A 174 4.82 1.72 18.60
N ALA A 175 6.03 2.16 18.96
CA ALA A 175 6.74 1.62 20.11
C ALA A 175 6.00 1.90 21.44
N ASP A 176 5.48 3.10 21.61
CA ASP A 176 4.68 3.48 22.79
C ASP A 176 3.40 2.65 22.90
N LYS A 177 2.74 2.42 21.76
CA LYS A 177 1.51 1.64 21.69
C LYS A 177 1.73 0.16 21.98
N LEU A 178 2.80 -0.43 21.47
CA LEU A 178 3.17 -1.82 21.72
C LEU A 178 3.80 -2.04 23.09
N GLY A 179 4.27 -0.96 23.76
CA GLY A 179 5.03 -1.04 25.01
C GLY A 179 6.45 -1.56 24.84
N TYR A 180 6.89 -1.81 23.63
CA TYR A 180 8.25 -2.24 23.26
C TYR A 180 8.47 -2.01 21.75
N ALA A 181 9.74 -1.90 21.36
CA ALA A 181 10.08 -1.92 19.93
C ALA A 181 10.04 -3.36 19.42
N GLY A 182 8.99 -3.72 18.69
CA GLY A 182 8.91 -4.99 17.95
C GLY A 182 10.03 -5.09 16.91
N VAL A 183 10.34 -6.30 16.47
CA VAL A 183 11.28 -6.54 15.36
C VAL A 183 10.48 -6.75 14.09
N GLY A 184 10.62 -5.84 13.14
CA GLY A 184 9.93 -5.86 11.87
C GLY A 184 10.78 -6.37 10.71
N PHE A 185 10.49 -5.88 9.51
CA PHE A 185 11.15 -6.30 8.27
C PHE A 185 12.67 -6.15 8.36
N ALA A 186 13.40 -7.21 7.98
CA ALA A 186 14.87 -7.25 7.97
C ALA A 186 15.55 -6.83 9.30
N GLY A 187 14.86 -6.99 10.43
CA GLY A 187 15.41 -6.65 11.75
C GLY A 187 15.26 -5.16 12.11
N ILE A 188 14.56 -4.38 11.33
CA ILE A 188 14.30 -2.96 11.64
C ILE A 188 13.33 -2.88 12.83
N PRO A 189 13.66 -2.14 13.91
CA PRO A 189 12.73 -1.97 15.02
C PRO A 189 11.45 -1.23 14.58
N ILE A 190 10.29 -1.76 14.94
CA ILE A 190 9.00 -1.11 14.73
C ILE A 190 8.83 0.00 15.77
N ARG A 191 8.81 1.27 15.35
CA ARG A 191 8.78 2.41 16.27
C ARG A 191 7.84 3.52 15.84
N ASP A 192 7.89 3.87 14.56
CA ASP A 192 7.34 5.11 14.02
C ASP A 192 6.24 4.83 13.02
N GLU A 193 5.18 5.65 13.01
CA GLU A 193 4.18 5.64 11.95
C GLU A 193 4.55 6.71 10.91
N ILE A 194 4.77 6.29 9.66
CA ILE A 194 5.03 7.18 8.52
C ILE A 194 3.71 7.44 7.81
N ARG A 195 3.31 8.70 7.77
CA ARG A 195 2.07 9.16 7.14
C ARG A 195 2.33 9.72 5.77
N LEU A 196 1.62 9.21 4.79
CA LEU A 196 1.75 9.59 3.39
C LEU A 196 0.44 10.20 2.89
N ARG A 197 0.55 11.05 1.88
CA ARG A 197 -0.58 11.74 1.28
C ARG A 197 -0.42 11.80 -0.24
N ARG A 198 -1.51 11.57 -0.97
CA ARG A 198 -1.62 11.75 -2.42
C ARG A 198 -2.79 12.69 -2.70
N PRO A 199 -2.59 13.87 -3.33
CA PRO A 199 -3.68 14.70 -3.81
C PRO A 199 -4.55 13.93 -4.81
N VAL A 200 -5.86 14.19 -4.78
CA VAL A 200 -6.80 13.69 -5.78
C VAL A 200 -7.29 14.91 -6.56
N CYS A 201 -7.15 14.85 -7.88
CA CYS A 201 -7.76 15.87 -8.75
C CYS A 201 -9.27 15.61 -8.82
N PRO A 202 -10.10 16.64 -8.58
CA PRO A 202 -11.54 16.53 -8.73
C PRO A 202 -11.97 16.29 -10.17
#